data_46df8a269add81cae0b47c36658d6abe
#
_entry.id   46df8a269add81cae0b47c36658d6abe
#
_cell.length_a   1.000
_cell.length_b   1.000
_cell.length_c   1.000
_cell.angle_alpha   90.00
_cell.angle_beta   90.00
_cell.angle_gamma   90.00
#
_symmetry.space_group_name_H-M   'P 1'
#
loop_
_entity.id
_entity.type
_entity.pdbx_description
1 polymer ?
#
loop_
_entity_poly.entity_id
_entity_poly.type
_entity_poly.pdbx_seq_one_letter_code
_entity_poly.pdbx_strand_id
1 'polypeptide(L)'
;MRKQHVLFAALAAAVAISASGCKSREKIDLDTLHTSEAETMASTEAPGGDKEKETEKETQKETEKETEETQKGADSSSALSVRSKIATEKQGKTSIEYAVLSNLRDPKMEDTVNALIKEKALQVLTDYQIDPATDTLSVKCTVVSLDKNKAVLTYEGSLMVNGAAHPSDLFYTTTVDLNKGTLQGLSDYADAYTMAGYILSDDCVLKKPADSKEALEYLKTQELNAMWEILKQCDFTAENLEGFPQSFSYENQGVIYMAVPVPHALGDYVIVSYTPDTK
;
A
#
# COMPACT_ATOMS: atom_id res chain seq x y z
N MET A 1 4.48 21.93 -55.00
CA MET A 1 3.80 20.66 -54.72
C MET A 1 4.72 19.51 -55.07
N ARG A 2 5.38 18.92 -54.09
CA ARG A 2 6.14 17.67 -54.25
C ARG A 2 5.81 16.77 -53.08
N LYS A 3 5.12 15.68 -53.35
CA LYS A 3 4.81 14.58 -52.42
C LYS A 3 6.07 13.75 -52.25
N GLN A 4 6.60 13.65 -51.02
CA GLN A 4 7.64 12.68 -50.69
C GLN A 4 6.96 11.47 -50.03
N HIS A 5 7.07 10.33 -50.70
CA HIS A 5 6.70 9.03 -50.19
C HIS A 5 7.88 8.50 -49.33
N VAL A 6 7.65 8.26 -48.05
CA VAL A 6 8.63 7.59 -47.19
C VAL A 6 8.26 6.10 -47.20
N LEU A 7 9.18 5.29 -47.73
CA LEU A 7 9.14 3.83 -47.75
C LEU A 7 9.54 3.32 -46.37
N PHE A 8 8.65 2.58 -45.71
CA PHE A 8 8.99 1.77 -44.55
C PHE A 8 9.52 0.40 -45.01
N ALA A 9 10.80 0.14 -44.78
CA ALA A 9 11.39 -1.18 -44.93
C ALA A 9 11.17 -1.98 -43.64
N ALA A 10 10.36 -3.03 -43.70
CA ALA A 10 10.19 -3.99 -42.64
C ALA A 10 11.37 -4.98 -42.60
N LEU A 11 12.16 -4.96 -41.54
CA LEU A 11 13.22 -5.93 -41.32
C LEU A 11 12.64 -7.06 -40.43
N ALA A 12 12.38 -8.21 -41.03
CA ALA A 12 11.97 -9.43 -40.34
C ALA A 12 13.26 -10.12 -39.82
N ALA A 13 13.46 -10.15 -38.52
CA ALA A 13 14.49 -10.97 -37.88
C ALA A 13 13.85 -12.29 -37.41
N ALA A 14 14.24 -13.38 -38.06
CA ALA A 14 13.87 -14.75 -37.66
C ALA A 14 14.79 -15.18 -36.50
N VAL A 15 14.20 -15.41 -35.31
CA VAL A 15 14.91 -16.03 -34.17
C VAL A 15 14.60 -17.52 -34.20
N ALA A 16 15.65 -18.31 -34.45
CA ALA A 16 15.62 -19.77 -34.35
C ALA A 16 15.60 -20.20 -32.87
N ILE A 17 14.53 -20.88 -32.47
CA ILE A 17 14.42 -21.50 -31.15
C ILE A 17 15.08 -22.87 -31.22
N SER A 18 16.23 -23.04 -30.59
CA SER A 18 16.86 -24.34 -30.35
C SER A 18 16.26 -24.93 -29.06
N ALA A 19 15.45 -25.96 -29.24
CA ALA A 19 15.00 -26.81 -28.17
C ALA A 19 16.11 -27.79 -27.79
N SER A 20 16.57 -27.80 -26.54
CA SER A 20 17.31 -28.91 -25.99
C SER A 20 17.09 -29.07 -24.49
N GLY A 21 16.64 -30.25 -24.11
CA GLY A 21 16.93 -30.88 -22.83
C GLY A 21 15.81 -30.91 -21.80
N CYS A 22 14.88 -31.84 -21.97
CA CYS A 22 14.15 -32.40 -20.84
C CYS A 22 15.12 -33.09 -19.89
N LYS A 23 15.27 -32.59 -18.67
CA LYS A 23 15.85 -33.32 -17.55
C LYS A 23 14.72 -33.72 -16.61
N SER A 24 14.42 -35.02 -16.57
CA SER A 24 13.42 -35.64 -15.70
C SER A 24 13.72 -35.30 -14.23
N ARG A 25 12.74 -34.75 -13.54
CA ARG A 25 12.74 -34.62 -12.07
C ARG A 25 12.40 -35.99 -11.49
N GLU A 26 13.30 -36.56 -10.72
CA GLU A 26 13.00 -37.66 -9.83
C GLU A 26 11.92 -37.28 -8.84
N LYS A 27 10.89 -38.13 -8.76
CA LYS A 27 9.86 -38.05 -7.74
C LYS A 27 10.48 -38.49 -6.41
N ILE A 28 10.52 -37.58 -5.45
CA ILE A 28 10.84 -37.95 -4.06
C ILE A 28 9.56 -38.55 -3.48
N ASP A 29 9.65 -39.81 -3.12
CA ASP A 29 8.60 -40.64 -2.49
C ASP A 29 8.50 -40.23 -1.03
N LEU A 30 7.34 -39.71 -0.63
CA LEU A 30 7.05 -39.14 0.70
C LEU A 30 6.59 -40.19 1.72
N ASP A 31 6.69 -41.50 1.39
CA ASP A 31 6.15 -42.58 2.24
C ASP A 31 7.14 -43.19 3.26
N THR A 32 8.33 -42.59 3.47
CA THR A 32 9.32 -43.14 4.40
C THR A 32 9.60 -42.34 5.67
N LEU A 33 8.64 -41.52 6.13
CA LEU A 33 8.77 -40.84 7.41
C LEU A 33 7.57 -41.10 8.33
N HIS A 34 7.21 -42.38 8.49
CA HIS A 34 6.45 -42.84 9.64
C HIS A 34 7.19 -44.01 10.25
N THR A 35 7.81 -43.78 11.38
CA THR A 35 7.80 -44.70 12.54
C THR A 35 8.78 -44.21 13.60
N SER A 36 8.25 -43.81 14.76
CA SER A 36 8.76 -44.05 16.10
C SER A 36 7.95 -43.19 17.04
N GLU A 37 7.12 -43.71 17.66
CA GLU A 37 6.79 -44.51 18.83
C GLU A 37 5.98 -43.71 19.84
N ALA A 38 4.83 -44.28 20.13
CA ALA A 38 3.89 -43.94 21.18
C ALA A 38 4.34 -44.47 22.54
N GLU A 39 4.06 -43.78 23.61
CA GLU A 39 3.68 -44.32 24.94
C GLU A 39 2.79 -43.31 25.62
N THR A 40 1.54 -43.57 25.69
CA THR A 40 0.60 -44.09 26.67
C THR A 40 0.83 -43.67 28.14
N MET A 41 -0.18 -42.97 28.68
CA MET A 41 -0.83 -43.14 29.98
C MET A 41 -2.06 -42.23 29.99
N ALA A 42 -3.19 -42.65 29.85
CA ALA A 42 -4.30 -43.23 30.59
C ALA A 42 -4.83 -42.39 31.78
N SER A 43 -6.13 -42.03 31.59
CA SER A 43 -7.21 -42.14 32.57
C SER A 43 -7.29 -41.11 33.71
N THR A 44 -8.39 -40.35 33.83
CA THR A 44 -9.56 -40.76 34.63
C THR A 44 -10.67 -39.68 34.57
N GLU A 45 -11.85 -40.14 34.14
CA GLU A 45 -13.23 -39.82 34.55
C GLU A 45 -13.73 -38.44 34.92
N ALA A 46 -14.82 -38.13 34.25
CA ALA A 46 -15.91 -37.24 34.66
C ALA A 46 -16.75 -37.89 35.83
N PRO A 47 -17.71 -37.26 36.47
CA PRO A 47 -18.92 -36.73 35.84
C PRO A 47 -19.65 -35.55 36.55
N GLY A 48 -20.57 -34.96 35.83
CA GLY A 48 -21.91 -34.71 36.35
C GLY A 48 -22.29 -33.30 36.79
N GLY A 49 -23.41 -32.81 36.23
CA GLY A 49 -24.32 -31.96 36.95
C GLY A 49 -24.88 -30.75 36.23
N ASP A 50 -25.85 -30.98 35.36
CA ASP A 50 -27.19 -30.36 35.21
C ASP A 50 -27.47 -28.99 35.85
N LYS A 51 -28.10 -28.18 35.03
CA LYS A 51 -29.39 -27.51 35.06
C LYS A 51 -29.38 -26.04 34.65
N GLU A 52 -30.01 -25.83 33.49
CA GLU A 52 -31.18 -24.99 33.20
C GLU A 52 -31.38 -23.70 34.05
N LYS A 53 -31.50 -22.57 33.33
CA LYS A 53 -32.77 -21.84 33.14
C LYS A 53 -32.52 -20.51 32.39
N GLU A 54 -33.06 -20.39 31.22
CA GLU A 54 -34.11 -19.48 30.72
C GLU A 54 -34.21 -18.06 31.29
N THR A 55 -34.52 -17.21 30.30
CA THR A 55 -35.33 -15.96 30.32
C THR A 55 -34.51 -14.70 30.53
N GLU A 56 -34.60 -13.62 29.77
CA GLU A 56 -35.57 -12.96 28.91
C GLU A 56 -34.89 -11.82 28.13
N LYS A 57 -35.22 -11.63 26.92
CA LYS A 57 -35.64 -10.50 26.12
C LYS A 57 -35.73 -9.16 26.86
N GLU A 58 -34.88 -8.19 26.44
CA GLU A 58 -35.32 -6.81 26.42
C GLU A 58 -34.64 -6.00 25.31
N THR A 59 -35.53 -5.44 24.50
CA THR A 59 -35.32 -4.48 23.43
C THR A 59 -35.08 -3.12 24.07
N GLN A 60 -33.96 -2.46 23.81
CA GLN A 60 -33.91 -1.02 23.95
C GLN A 60 -33.18 -0.35 22.79
N LYS A 61 -33.96 0.43 22.11
CA LYS A 61 -33.74 1.46 21.14
C LYS A 61 -33.35 2.73 21.92
N GLU A 62 -32.17 3.29 21.63
CA GLU A 62 -31.87 4.68 21.97
C GLU A 62 -30.75 5.17 21.03
N THR A 63 -31.10 6.00 20.10
CA THR A 63 -31.07 7.46 20.07
C THR A 63 -29.66 8.03 19.91
N GLU A 64 -29.41 8.47 18.67
CA GLU A 64 -28.36 9.42 18.27
C GLU A 64 -28.32 10.59 19.26
N LYS A 65 -27.12 10.91 19.71
CA LYS A 65 -26.86 12.21 20.33
C LYS A 65 -25.62 12.82 19.73
N GLU A 66 -25.87 13.70 18.75
CA GLU A 66 -24.97 14.75 18.34
C GLU A 66 -24.45 15.50 19.56
N THR A 67 -23.14 15.57 19.69
CA THR A 67 -22.52 16.55 20.61
C THR A 67 -21.80 17.59 19.75
N GLU A 68 -22.49 18.66 19.44
CA GLU A 68 -21.90 19.92 19.03
C GLU A 68 -21.15 20.51 20.24
N GLU A 69 -19.85 20.53 20.21
CA GLU A 69 -19.05 21.44 21.04
C GLU A 69 -18.76 22.73 20.27
N THR A 70 -19.57 23.72 20.57
CA THR A 70 -19.37 25.11 20.18
C THR A 70 -18.26 25.71 21.04
N GLN A 71 -17.04 25.84 20.48
CA GLN A 71 -16.06 26.77 21.04
C GLN A 71 -16.06 28.07 20.24
N LYS A 72 -16.64 29.08 20.89
CA LYS A 72 -16.65 30.46 20.49
C LYS A 72 -15.38 31.13 20.98
N GLY A 73 -14.48 31.42 20.07
CA GLY A 73 -13.29 32.22 20.28
C GLY A 73 -13.03 33.01 19.02
N ALA A 74 -13.42 34.29 19.05
CA ALA A 74 -13.22 35.22 17.97
C ALA A 74 -11.74 35.61 17.91
N ASP A 75 -11.09 35.36 16.76
CA ASP A 75 -10.11 36.31 16.25
C ASP A 75 -10.11 36.32 14.73
N SER A 76 -10.18 37.51 14.16
CA SER A 76 -10.46 37.83 12.78
C SER A 76 -9.17 37.82 11.94
N SER A 77 -8.86 36.69 11.35
CA SER A 77 -8.25 36.56 10.02
C SER A 77 -8.52 35.14 9.52
N SER A 78 -9.74 34.89 9.02
CA SER A 78 -10.08 33.58 8.42
C SER A 78 -9.43 33.45 7.05
N ALA A 79 -8.13 33.15 7.02
CA ALA A 79 -7.57 32.43 5.90
C ALA A 79 -8.28 31.07 5.92
N LEU A 80 -9.15 30.82 4.93
CA LEU A 80 -9.86 29.55 4.78
C LEU A 80 -8.83 28.43 4.79
N SER A 81 -8.84 27.63 5.85
CA SER A 81 -7.96 26.44 5.91
C SER A 81 -8.47 25.42 4.90
N VAL A 82 -7.54 24.80 4.17
CA VAL A 82 -7.86 23.65 3.31
C VAL A 82 -8.49 22.56 4.18
N ARG A 83 -9.56 21.94 3.69
CA ARG A 83 -10.28 20.87 4.38
C ARG A 83 -10.30 19.63 3.51
N SER A 84 -10.49 18.48 4.15
CA SER A 84 -10.66 17.21 3.46
C SER A 84 -11.90 16.48 3.95
N LYS A 85 -12.48 15.67 3.07
CA LYS A 85 -13.45 14.63 3.39
C LYS A 85 -13.06 13.35 2.67
N ILE A 86 -13.43 12.21 3.23
CA ILE A 86 -13.21 10.92 2.56
C ILE A 86 -14.44 10.62 1.69
N ALA A 87 -14.17 10.29 0.43
CA ALA A 87 -15.12 9.75 -0.52
C ALA A 87 -14.76 8.28 -0.79
N THR A 88 -15.74 7.51 -1.27
CA THR A 88 -15.55 6.08 -1.57
C THR A 88 -16.03 5.80 -2.98
N GLU A 89 -15.18 5.19 -3.80
CA GLU A 89 -15.56 4.58 -5.08
C GLU A 89 -15.86 3.10 -4.84
N LYS A 90 -17.03 2.64 -5.32
CA LYS A 90 -17.43 1.24 -5.22
C LYS A 90 -17.79 0.70 -6.59
N GLN A 91 -17.21 -0.44 -6.95
CA GLN A 91 -17.50 -1.15 -8.18
C GLN A 91 -17.48 -2.66 -7.91
N GLY A 92 -18.62 -3.33 -8.03
CA GLY A 92 -18.72 -4.77 -7.72
C GLY A 92 -18.25 -5.09 -6.30
N LYS A 93 -17.19 -5.89 -6.19
CA LYS A 93 -16.57 -6.30 -4.92
C LYS A 93 -15.42 -5.39 -4.49
N THR A 94 -15.18 -4.28 -5.21
CA THR A 94 -14.12 -3.34 -4.89
C THR A 94 -14.65 -2.10 -4.18
N SER A 95 -13.90 -1.59 -3.22
CA SER A 95 -14.20 -0.38 -2.47
C SER A 95 -12.91 0.36 -2.17
N ILE A 96 -12.77 1.59 -2.68
CA ILE A 96 -11.57 2.40 -2.53
C ILE A 96 -11.97 3.76 -1.97
N GLU A 97 -11.40 4.12 -0.84
CA GLU A 97 -11.51 5.46 -0.26
C GLU A 97 -10.47 6.40 -0.84
N TYR A 98 -10.81 7.66 -0.98
CA TYR A 98 -9.89 8.73 -1.37
C TYR A 98 -10.32 10.06 -0.75
N ALA A 99 -9.35 10.97 -0.56
CA ALA A 99 -9.64 12.29 -0.04
C ALA A 99 -10.18 13.22 -1.14
N VAL A 100 -11.13 14.05 -0.79
CA VAL A 100 -11.60 15.20 -1.58
C VAL A 100 -11.29 16.45 -0.79
N LEU A 101 -10.48 17.33 -1.35
CA LEU A 101 -10.06 18.57 -0.73
C LEU A 101 -11.02 19.71 -1.10
N SER A 102 -11.11 20.69 -0.22
CA SER A 102 -11.91 21.91 -0.43
C SER A 102 -11.25 23.13 0.21
N ASN A 103 -11.66 24.30 -0.22
CA ASN A 103 -11.11 25.60 0.20
C ASN A 103 -9.67 25.84 -0.26
N LEU A 104 -9.26 25.30 -1.39
CA LEU A 104 -8.05 25.75 -2.07
C LEU A 104 -8.27 27.18 -2.59
N ARG A 105 -7.20 27.96 -2.72
CA ARG A 105 -7.29 29.36 -3.16
C ARG A 105 -7.85 29.53 -4.57
N ASP A 106 -7.53 28.58 -5.45
CA ASP A 106 -7.96 28.55 -6.85
C ASP A 106 -8.91 27.38 -7.07
N PRO A 107 -10.19 27.61 -7.44
CA PRO A 107 -11.13 26.53 -7.73
C PRO A 107 -10.65 25.59 -8.86
N LYS A 108 -9.94 26.09 -9.88
CA LYS A 108 -9.41 25.24 -10.92
C LYS A 108 -8.30 24.33 -10.42
N MET A 109 -7.47 24.84 -9.49
CA MET A 109 -6.46 24.04 -8.80
C MET A 109 -7.12 22.98 -7.92
N GLU A 110 -8.21 23.33 -7.23
CA GLU A 110 -9.00 22.39 -6.43
C GLU A 110 -9.52 21.22 -7.28
N ASP A 111 -10.10 21.51 -8.45
CA ASP A 111 -10.57 20.49 -9.38
C ASP A 111 -9.40 19.60 -9.88
N THR A 112 -8.26 20.23 -10.26
CA THR A 112 -7.08 19.51 -10.73
C THR A 112 -6.52 18.58 -9.67
N VAL A 113 -6.35 19.06 -8.45
CA VAL A 113 -5.83 18.29 -7.31
C VAL A 113 -6.77 17.14 -6.96
N ASN A 114 -8.07 17.39 -6.91
CA ASN A 114 -9.06 16.36 -6.61
C ASN A 114 -9.13 15.27 -7.70
N ALA A 115 -9.02 15.67 -8.97
CA ALA A 115 -8.93 14.71 -10.08
C ALA A 115 -7.67 13.83 -9.97
N LEU A 116 -6.52 14.44 -9.66
CA LEU A 116 -5.25 13.74 -9.49
C LEU A 116 -5.28 12.77 -8.30
N ILE A 117 -5.79 13.20 -7.15
CA ILE A 117 -5.94 12.34 -5.96
C ILE A 117 -6.83 11.13 -6.29
N LYS A 118 -7.98 11.35 -6.92
CA LYS A 118 -8.89 10.28 -7.31
C LYS A 118 -8.23 9.34 -8.32
N GLU A 119 -7.56 9.85 -9.35
CA GLU A 119 -6.85 9.07 -10.35
C GLU A 119 -5.84 8.11 -9.69
N LYS A 120 -4.97 8.65 -8.82
CA LYS A 120 -3.93 7.85 -8.16
C LYS A 120 -4.49 6.86 -7.15
N ALA A 121 -5.55 7.22 -6.44
CA ALA A 121 -6.25 6.27 -5.56
C ALA A 121 -6.82 5.06 -6.33
N LEU A 122 -7.34 5.28 -7.54
CA LEU A 122 -7.97 4.23 -8.35
C LEU A 122 -7.00 3.51 -9.29
N GLN A 123 -5.75 3.98 -9.44
CA GLN A 123 -4.78 3.41 -10.37
C GLN A 123 -4.49 1.93 -10.09
N VAL A 124 -4.58 1.50 -8.83
CA VAL A 124 -4.47 0.10 -8.41
C VAL A 124 -5.42 -0.84 -9.18
N LEU A 125 -6.62 -0.38 -9.55
CA LEU A 125 -7.59 -1.19 -10.32
C LEU A 125 -7.04 -1.56 -11.70
N THR A 126 -6.41 -0.60 -12.38
CA THR A 126 -5.90 -0.76 -13.74
C THR A 126 -4.58 -1.53 -13.74
N ASP A 127 -3.65 -1.16 -12.87
CA ASP A 127 -2.29 -1.68 -12.89
C ASP A 127 -2.22 -3.14 -12.38
N TYR A 128 -3.08 -3.50 -11.41
CA TYR A 128 -3.26 -4.89 -10.99
C TYR A 128 -4.28 -5.66 -11.83
N GLN A 129 -4.89 -5.03 -12.86
CA GLN A 129 -5.89 -5.63 -13.74
C GLN A 129 -7.05 -6.28 -12.93
N ILE A 130 -7.51 -5.60 -11.89
CA ILE A 130 -8.53 -6.10 -10.96
C ILE A 130 -9.88 -6.18 -11.68
N ASP A 131 -10.50 -7.36 -11.67
CA ASP A 131 -11.87 -7.56 -12.12
C ASP A 131 -12.85 -7.36 -10.94
N PRO A 132 -13.60 -6.25 -10.90
CA PRO A 132 -14.52 -5.98 -9.78
C PRO A 132 -15.65 -7.02 -9.63
N ALA A 133 -15.92 -7.86 -10.63
CA ALA A 133 -16.92 -8.89 -10.54
C ALA A 133 -16.41 -10.11 -9.75
N THR A 134 -15.13 -10.43 -9.84
CA THR A 134 -14.54 -11.64 -9.29
C THR A 134 -13.60 -11.37 -8.12
N ASP A 135 -12.78 -10.31 -8.19
CA ASP A 135 -11.78 -9.97 -7.19
C ASP A 135 -12.39 -9.10 -6.09
N THR A 136 -11.85 -9.21 -4.88
CA THR A 136 -12.25 -8.37 -3.77
C THR A 136 -11.11 -7.43 -3.40
N LEU A 137 -11.38 -6.12 -3.42
CA LEU A 137 -10.44 -5.09 -3.00
C LEU A 137 -11.10 -4.15 -1.99
N SER A 138 -10.43 -3.92 -0.88
CA SER A 138 -10.82 -2.91 0.10
C SER A 138 -9.63 -2.03 0.42
N VAL A 139 -9.75 -0.72 0.15
CA VAL A 139 -8.69 0.26 0.41
C VAL A 139 -9.26 1.40 1.25
N LYS A 140 -8.56 1.73 2.32
CA LYS A 140 -8.84 2.89 3.18
C LYS A 140 -7.84 4.00 2.94
N CYS A 141 -8.33 5.24 2.94
CA CYS A 141 -7.51 6.43 2.79
C CYS A 141 -7.36 7.14 4.14
N THR A 142 -6.14 7.50 4.48
CA THR A 142 -5.83 8.34 5.64
C THR A 142 -5.17 9.64 5.17
N VAL A 143 -5.66 10.78 5.65
CA VAL A 143 -5.01 12.08 5.48
C VAL A 143 -3.96 12.22 6.58
N VAL A 144 -2.69 11.96 6.23
CA VAL A 144 -1.56 11.98 7.18
C VAL A 144 -1.23 13.43 7.58
N SER A 145 -1.17 14.32 6.59
CA SER A 145 -1.02 15.75 6.82
C SER A 145 -1.71 16.56 5.72
N LEU A 146 -2.21 17.72 6.10
CA LEU A 146 -2.87 18.64 5.17
C LEU A 146 -2.62 20.07 5.64
N ASP A 147 -1.97 20.86 4.80
CA ASP A 147 -1.81 22.29 4.99
C ASP A 147 -2.16 23.08 3.71
N LYS A 148 -1.83 24.37 3.66
CA LYS A 148 -2.10 25.22 2.51
C LYS A 148 -1.24 24.91 1.27
N ASN A 149 -0.16 24.13 1.43
CA ASN A 149 0.83 23.88 0.38
C ASN A 149 0.86 22.40 -0.04
N LYS A 150 0.58 21.47 0.90
CA LYS A 150 0.80 20.05 0.68
C LYS A 150 -0.32 19.21 1.30
N ALA A 151 -0.72 18.17 0.62
CA ALA A 151 -1.55 17.08 1.13
C ALA A 151 -0.76 15.77 1.05
N VAL A 152 -0.71 15.03 2.16
CA VAL A 152 -0.08 13.72 2.25
C VAL A 152 -1.14 12.69 2.58
N LEU A 153 -1.34 11.74 1.68
CA LEU A 153 -2.36 10.70 1.77
C LEU A 153 -1.70 9.32 1.76
N THR A 154 -2.15 8.44 2.62
CA THR A 154 -1.77 7.02 2.59
C THR A 154 -2.99 6.17 2.35
N TYR A 155 -2.79 5.07 1.66
CA TYR A 155 -3.81 4.08 1.32
C TYR A 155 -3.33 2.72 1.83
N GLU A 156 -4.16 2.10 2.66
CA GLU A 156 -3.93 0.74 3.15
C GLU A 156 -5.09 -0.15 2.70
N GLY A 157 -4.77 -1.30 2.15
CA GLY A 157 -5.79 -2.16 1.58
C GLY A 157 -5.44 -3.63 1.61
N SER A 158 -6.43 -4.43 1.22
CA SER A 158 -6.29 -5.87 1.05
C SER A 158 -6.93 -6.26 -0.27
N LEU A 159 -6.19 -7.02 -1.08
CA LEU A 159 -6.59 -7.53 -2.38
C LEU A 159 -6.68 -9.05 -2.32
N MET A 160 -7.86 -9.59 -2.62
CA MET A 160 -8.09 -11.02 -2.82
C MET A 160 -8.44 -11.26 -4.28
N VAL A 161 -7.46 -11.71 -5.06
CA VAL A 161 -7.67 -12.12 -6.46
C VAL A 161 -8.42 -13.44 -6.48
N ASN A 162 -9.35 -13.58 -7.41
CA ASN A 162 -10.14 -14.81 -7.57
C ASN A 162 -9.24 -16.03 -7.81
N GLY A 163 -9.38 -17.03 -6.94
CA GLY A 163 -8.55 -18.24 -6.96
C GLY A 163 -7.25 -18.15 -6.18
N ALA A 164 -6.88 -16.99 -5.62
CA ALA A 164 -5.75 -16.89 -4.70
C ALA A 164 -6.07 -17.57 -3.36
N ALA A 165 -5.04 -18.17 -2.72
CA ALA A 165 -5.19 -18.84 -1.45
C ALA A 165 -5.36 -17.86 -0.27
N HIS A 166 -4.72 -16.68 -0.36
CA HIS A 166 -4.71 -15.65 0.68
C HIS A 166 -4.78 -14.26 0.05
N PRO A 167 -5.36 -13.26 0.76
CA PRO A 167 -5.30 -11.87 0.33
C PRO A 167 -3.88 -11.32 0.44
N SER A 168 -3.52 -10.38 -0.42
CA SER A 168 -2.29 -9.60 -0.31
C SER A 168 -2.58 -8.25 0.32
N ASP A 169 -1.70 -7.79 1.20
CA ASP A 169 -1.77 -6.46 1.78
C ASP A 169 -1.19 -5.43 0.81
N LEU A 170 -1.86 -4.29 0.70
CA LEU A 170 -1.48 -3.19 -0.17
C LEU A 170 -1.20 -1.94 0.64
N PHE A 171 -0.15 -1.22 0.24
CA PHE A 171 0.14 0.11 0.73
C PHE A 171 0.61 0.99 -0.43
N TYR A 172 0.06 2.19 -0.53
CA TYR A 172 0.53 3.20 -1.46
C TYR A 172 0.23 4.61 -0.95
N THR A 173 0.82 5.60 -1.57
CA THR A 173 0.72 6.99 -1.13
C THR A 173 0.43 7.94 -2.27
N THR A 174 -0.11 9.10 -1.94
CA THR A 174 -0.20 10.25 -2.84
C THR A 174 0.16 11.51 -2.06
N THR A 175 1.28 12.12 -2.38
CA THR A 175 1.67 13.43 -1.89
C THR A 175 1.49 14.45 -2.99
N VAL A 176 0.71 15.52 -2.73
CA VAL A 176 0.37 16.54 -3.73
C VAL A 176 0.84 17.91 -3.27
N ASP A 177 1.58 18.61 -4.14
CA ASP A 177 1.84 20.04 -4.01
C ASP A 177 0.58 20.81 -4.44
N LEU A 178 -0.10 21.42 -3.47
CA LEU A 178 -1.39 22.11 -3.69
C LEU A 178 -1.27 23.45 -4.44
N ASN A 179 -0.06 23.98 -4.57
CA ASN A 179 0.19 25.20 -5.33
C ASN A 179 0.48 24.92 -6.81
N LYS A 180 1.08 23.75 -7.10
CA LYS A 180 1.43 23.34 -8.46
C LYS A 180 0.43 22.36 -9.07
N GLY A 181 -0.34 21.63 -8.24
CA GLY A 181 -1.20 20.55 -8.69
C GLY A 181 -0.42 19.35 -9.22
N THR A 182 0.77 19.09 -8.66
CA THR A 182 1.67 18.00 -9.07
C THR A 182 1.96 17.06 -7.92
N LEU A 183 2.30 15.81 -8.27
CA LEU A 183 2.77 14.84 -7.29
C LEU A 183 4.15 15.20 -6.77
N GLN A 184 4.43 14.80 -5.54
CA GLN A 184 5.75 14.71 -4.94
C GLN A 184 6.06 13.27 -4.56
N GLY A 185 7.31 12.86 -4.69
CA GLY A 185 7.78 11.52 -4.33
C GLY A 185 9.12 11.55 -3.63
N LEU A 186 9.73 10.39 -3.44
CA LEU A 186 10.99 10.23 -2.71
C LEU A 186 12.09 11.18 -3.19
N SER A 187 12.22 11.36 -4.51
CA SER A 187 13.22 12.23 -5.12
C SER A 187 13.09 13.71 -4.76
N ASP A 188 11.93 14.15 -4.25
CA ASP A 188 11.72 15.54 -3.83
C ASP A 188 12.29 15.83 -2.44
N TYR A 189 12.60 14.81 -1.63
CA TYR A 189 13.05 15.00 -0.24
C TYR A 189 14.18 14.05 0.20
N ALA A 190 14.54 13.03 -0.61
CA ALA A 190 15.65 12.14 -0.29
C ALA A 190 16.33 11.57 -1.54
N ASP A 191 17.58 11.18 -1.38
CA ASP A 191 18.33 10.43 -2.40
C ASP A 191 18.08 8.94 -2.28
N ALA A 192 17.62 8.31 -3.35
CA ALA A 192 17.21 6.90 -3.37
C ALA A 192 18.37 5.93 -3.01
N TYR A 193 19.62 6.26 -3.41
CA TYR A 193 20.77 5.40 -3.09
C TYR A 193 21.12 5.47 -1.60
N THR A 194 21.09 6.67 -1.02
CA THR A 194 21.29 6.88 0.41
C THR A 194 20.23 6.17 1.23
N MET A 195 18.96 6.25 0.81
CA MET A 195 17.86 5.57 1.50
C MET A 195 17.96 4.05 1.37
N ALA A 196 18.40 3.53 0.23
CA ALA A 196 18.68 2.09 0.08
C ALA A 196 19.76 1.62 1.07
N GLY A 197 20.86 2.37 1.20
CA GLY A 197 21.90 2.09 2.19
C GLY A 197 21.38 2.10 3.63
N TYR A 198 20.54 3.07 3.98
CA TYR A 198 19.91 3.17 5.30
C TYR A 198 19.00 1.96 5.59
N ILE A 199 18.13 1.58 4.65
CA ILE A 199 17.20 0.45 4.82
C ILE A 199 17.95 -0.85 5.12
N LEU A 200 19.14 -1.05 4.54
CA LEU A 200 19.94 -2.26 4.71
C LEU A 200 20.90 -2.19 5.92
N SER A 201 20.97 -1.05 6.61
CA SER A 201 21.88 -0.83 7.74
C SER A 201 21.32 -1.36 9.06
N ASP A 202 22.19 -1.38 10.08
CA ASP A 202 21.80 -1.68 11.45
C ASP A 202 20.97 -0.56 12.10
N ASP A 203 21.02 0.65 11.55
CA ASP A 203 20.29 1.82 12.02
C ASP A 203 18.86 1.91 11.47
N CYS A 204 18.45 0.96 10.63
CA CYS A 204 17.12 0.92 10.03
C CYS A 204 16.02 0.79 11.09
N VAL A 205 15.08 1.72 11.08
CA VAL A 205 13.95 1.74 12.02
C VAL A 205 12.66 1.35 11.31
N LEU A 206 12.06 0.23 11.72
CA LEU A 206 10.75 -0.18 11.23
C LEU A 206 9.63 0.58 11.94
N LYS A 207 8.72 1.16 11.15
CA LYS A 207 7.49 1.76 11.63
C LYS A 207 6.32 0.76 11.61
N LYS A 208 6.29 -0.13 10.60
CA LYS A 208 5.27 -1.17 10.45
C LYS A 208 5.86 -2.40 9.75
N PRO A 209 5.71 -3.60 10.30
CA PRO A 209 5.37 -3.83 11.72
C PRO A 209 6.49 -3.34 12.63
N ALA A 210 6.13 -2.71 13.75
CA ALA A 210 7.13 -2.22 14.70
C ALA A 210 7.92 -3.41 15.28
N ASP A 211 9.25 -3.23 15.42
CA ASP A 211 10.16 -4.17 16.08
C ASP A 211 10.20 -5.60 15.51
N SER A 212 9.79 -5.79 14.26
CA SER A 212 9.91 -7.12 13.60
C SER A 212 11.37 -7.44 13.29
N LYS A 213 11.94 -8.37 14.04
CA LYS A 213 13.31 -8.86 13.81
C LYS A 213 13.41 -9.60 12.49
N GLU A 214 12.41 -10.42 12.16
CA GLU A 214 12.37 -11.20 10.93
C GLU A 214 12.38 -10.30 9.70
N ALA A 215 11.62 -9.21 9.73
CA ALA A 215 11.60 -8.24 8.64
C ALA A 215 12.94 -7.49 8.51
N LEU A 216 13.56 -7.07 9.63
CA LEU A 216 14.88 -6.44 9.61
C LEU A 216 15.96 -7.39 9.10
N GLU A 217 15.95 -8.66 9.53
CA GLU A 217 16.88 -9.66 9.04
C GLU A 217 16.70 -9.89 7.54
N TYR A 218 15.45 -9.99 7.06
CA TYR A 218 15.16 -10.08 5.63
C TYR A 218 15.71 -8.89 4.84
N LEU A 219 15.45 -7.65 5.28
CA LEU A 219 15.95 -6.45 4.60
C LEU A 219 17.47 -6.49 4.48
N LYS A 220 18.20 -6.87 5.53
CA LYS A 220 19.67 -6.97 5.53
C LYS A 220 20.23 -8.03 4.57
N THR A 221 19.41 -8.97 4.12
CA THR A 221 19.84 -9.93 3.10
C THR A 221 19.74 -9.41 1.68
N GLN A 222 19.12 -8.24 1.49
CA GLN A 222 18.91 -7.68 0.15
C GLN A 222 20.17 -7.01 -0.38
N GLU A 223 20.34 -7.06 -1.70
CA GLU A 223 21.44 -6.37 -2.38
C GLU A 223 21.17 -4.87 -2.50
N LEU A 224 22.20 -4.05 -2.22
CA LEU A 224 22.09 -2.58 -2.25
C LEU A 224 21.57 -2.06 -3.61
N ASN A 225 22.08 -2.60 -4.72
CA ASN A 225 21.65 -2.18 -6.05
C ASN A 225 20.19 -2.57 -6.32
N ALA A 226 19.74 -3.73 -5.83
CA ALA A 226 18.35 -4.14 -5.99
C ALA A 226 17.40 -3.22 -5.20
N MET A 227 17.73 -2.88 -3.96
CA MET A 227 16.97 -1.95 -3.15
C MET A 227 16.97 -0.53 -3.76
N TRP A 228 18.11 -0.08 -4.28
CA TRP A 228 18.20 1.19 -4.99
C TRP A 228 17.31 1.24 -6.23
N GLU A 229 17.29 0.19 -7.07
CA GLU A 229 16.40 0.15 -8.24
C GLU A 229 14.92 0.19 -7.85
N ILE A 230 14.53 -0.46 -6.74
CA ILE A 230 13.17 -0.36 -6.18
C ILE A 230 12.86 1.09 -5.79
N LEU A 231 13.76 1.76 -5.07
CA LEU A 231 13.55 3.13 -4.61
C LEU A 231 13.63 4.18 -5.71
N LYS A 232 14.37 3.94 -6.80
CA LYS A 232 14.35 4.79 -8.00
C LYS A 232 12.99 4.81 -8.69
N GLN A 233 12.23 3.75 -8.56
CA GLN A 233 10.86 3.62 -9.08
C GLN A 233 9.81 3.84 -7.98
N CYS A 234 10.23 4.45 -6.88
CA CYS A 234 9.35 4.78 -5.77
C CYS A 234 8.37 5.88 -6.17
N ASP A 235 7.11 5.70 -5.73
CA ASP A 235 6.00 6.61 -5.97
C ASP A 235 5.56 6.73 -7.44
N PHE A 236 4.40 7.33 -7.65
CA PHE A 236 3.84 7.60 -8.99
C PHE A 236 4.61 8.70 -9.77
N THR A 237 5.67 9.25 -9.20
CA THR A 237 6.51 10.28 -9.81
C THR A 237 7.75 9.71 -10.50
N ALA A 238 8.03 8.42 -10.36
CA ALA A 238 9.23 7.80 -10.92
C ALA A 238 9.24 7.90 -12.46
N GLU A 239 10.38 8.31 -12.98
CA GLU A 239 10.61 8.32 -14.42
C GLU A 239 10.67 6.87 -14.94
N ASN A 240 10.06 6.64 -16.10
CA ASN A 240 10.01 5.32 -16.75
C ASN A 240 9.37 4.21 -15.89
N LEU A 241 8.41 4.58 -15.04
CA LEU A 241 7.63 3.63 -14.26
C LEU A 241 6.79 2.73 -15.17
N GLU A 242 7.00 1.42 -15.08
CA GLU A 242 6.18 0.41 -15.73
C GLU A 242 5.23 -0.22 -14.71
N GLY A 243 3.93 0.07 -14.83
CA GLY A 243 2.88 -0.44 -13.95
C GLY A 243 2.81 0.25 -12.58
N PHE A 244 2.34 -0.48 -11.57
CA PHE A 244 2.18 0.05 -10.22
C PHE A 244 3.52 0.09 -9.49
N PRO A 245 3.89 1.18 -8.79
CA PRO A 245 5.13 1.25 -8.02
C PRO A 245 5.22 0.12 -7.00
N GLN A 246 6.41 -0.45 -6.84
CA GLN A 246 6.66 -1.49 -5.82
C GLN A 246 6.98 -0.89 -4.45
N SER A 247 7.32 0.39 -4.40
CA SER A 247 7.68 1.12 -3.19
C SER A 247 6.99 2.48 -3.19
N PHE A 248 6.66 2.95 -2.01
CA PHE A 248 6.00 4.23 -1.81
C PHE A 248 6.61 4.99 -0.65
N SER A 249 6.59 6.31 -0.74
CA SER A 249 7.13 7.16 0.29
C SER A 249 6.21 8.32 0.64
N TYR A 250 6.45 8.90 1.80
CA TYR A 250 5.86 10.17 2.20
C TYR A 250 6.72 10.83 3.28
N GLU A 251 6.66 12.14 3.35
CA GLU A 251 7.30 12.90 4.42
C GLU A 251 6.22 13.50 5.32
N ASN A 252 6.40 13.37 6.63
CA ASN A 252 5.54 14.00 7.61
C ASN A 252 6.38 14.52 8.79
N GLN A 253 6.28 15.82 9.06
CA GLN A 253 6.99 16.49 10.17
C GLN A 253 8.52 16.25 10.18
N GLY A 254 9.14 16.24 9.01
CA GLY A 254 10.58 16.04 8.87
C GLY A 254 11.02 14.57 8.91
N VAL A 255 10.12 13.62 9.11
CA VAL A 255 10.40 12.18 9.05
C VAL A 255 9.99 11.65 7.70
N ILE A 256 10.88 10.91 7.04
CA ILE A 256 10.64 10.23 5.77
C ILE A 256 10.22 8.79 6.06
N TYR A 257 9.11 8.39 5.47
CA TYR A 257 8.60 7.03 5.55
C TYR A 257 8.69 6.38 4.18
N MET A 258 9.16 5.14 4.15
CA MET A 258 9.30 4.36 2.92
C MET A 258 8.67 2.99 3.12
N ALA A 259 7.67 2.66 2.31
CA ALA A 259 7.11 1.32 2.23
C ALA A 259 7.89 0.53 1.18
N VAL A 260 8.50 -0.56 1.58
CA VAL A 260 9.27 -1.43 0.69
C VAL A 260 8.71 -2.86 0.71
N PRO A 261 8.75 -3.58 -0.43
CA PRO A 261 8.17 -4.90 -0.53
C PRO A 261 8.97 -5.93 0.27
N VAL A 262 8.24 -6.83 0.90
CA VAL A 262 8.78 -8.03 1.55
C VAL A 262 7.95 -9.25 1.14
N PRO A 263 8.42 -10.49 1.35
CA PRO A 263 7.64 -11.68 1.10
C PRO A 263 6.30 -11.67 1.84
N HIS A 264 5.28 -12.29 1.25
CA HIS A 264 3.93 -12.39 1.83
C HIS A 264 3.93 -12.92 3.28
N ALA A 265 4.81 -13.86 3.62
CA ALA A 265 4.98 -14.35 4.99
C ALA A 265 5.42 -13.26 6.00
N LEU A 266 5.92 -12.13 5.52
CA LEU A 266 6.30 -10.96 6.32
C LEU A 266 5.31 -9.79 6.18
N GLY A 267 4.18 -9.99 5.46
CA GLY A 267 3.09 -9.03 5.34
C GLY A 267 3.11 -8.18 4.07
N ASP A 268 3.73 -8.65 2.98
CA ASP A 268 3.81 -8.04 1.64
C ASP A 268 4.62 -6.72 1.59
N TYR A 269 4.59 -5.89 2.62
CA TYR A 269 5.39 -4.66 2.73
C TYR A 269 5.76 -4.36 4.18
N VAL A 270 6.81 -3.58 4.34
CA VAL A 270 7.18 -2.95 5.61
C VAL A 270 7.32 -1.46 5.43
N ILE A 271 7.05 -0.68 6.46
CA ILE A 271 7.30 0.77 6.48
C ILE A 271 8.51 1.06 7.33
N VAL A 272 9.52 1.65 6.71
CA VAL A 272 10.74 2.14 7.34
C VAL A 272 10.59 3.64 7.60
N SER A 273 11.09 4.14 8.72
CA SER A 273 11.16 5.57 9.02
C SER A 273 12.61 6.04 9.09
N TYR A 274 12.88 7.18 8.47
CA TYR A 274 14.18 7.85 8.50
C TYR A 274 14.00 9.29 8.98
N THR A 275 14.73 9.66 10.00
CA THR A 275 14.78 11.05 10.50
C THR A 275 16.12 11.65 10.09
N PRO A 276 16.14 12.62 9.14
CA PRO A 276 17.37 13.31 8.79
C PRO A 276 17.97 14.03 9.99
N ASP A 277 19.28 13.97 10.13
CA ASP A 277 19.99 14.77 11.13
C ASP A 277 19.77 16.25 10.85
N THR A 278 19.10 16.94 11.75
CA THR A 278 19.01 18.41 11.71
C THR A 278 20.37 18.98 12.10
N LYS A 279 21.14 19.44 11.10
CA LYS A 279 22.37 20.19 11.34
C LYS A 279 22.07 21.62 11.80
#